data_393642b17fdc6a4170e787c097eadac2
#
_entry.id   393642b17fdc6a4170e787c097eadac2
#
_cell.length_a   1.000
_cell.length_b   1.000
_cell.length_c   1.000
_cell.angle_alpha   90.00
_cell.angle_beta   90.00
_cell.angle_gamma   90.00
#
_symmetry.space_group_name_H-M   'P 1'
#
loop_
_entity.id
_entity.type
_entity.pdbx_description
1 polymer ?
#
loop_
_entity_poly.entity_id
_entity_poly.type
_entity_poly.pdbx_seq_one_letter_code
_entity_poly.pdbx_strand_id
1 'polypeptide(L)'
;MKTCLARTALVLAAVMMTAQLASGASVKKKEEALASVEKHKAELIALSDRVWGFAELALQEVRSAQALADFAEAQGFTVERGVAGLPTAFVASYGQGRPIIGILGEYDALPGLSQKAQSAKEALEPGAPGHGCGHNLLGTAALSAALAVKDLMTAGKLKGTVRFYGTPAEEAVGGKI
;
A
#
# COMPACT_ATOMS: atom_id res chain seq x y z
N MET A 1 -1.49 54.61 -18.30
CA MET A 1 -2.47 53.72 -17.69
C MET A 1 -2.82 52.46 -18.52
N LYS A 2 -3.06 52.56 -19.84
CA LYS A 2 -3.46 51.39 -20.68
C LYS A 2 -2.41 50.26 -20.74
N THR A 3 -1.11 50.58 -20.71
CA THR A 3 0.00 49.57 -20.78
C THR A 3 0.19 48.79 -19.46
N CYS A 4 -0.17 49.33 -18.33
CA CYS A 4 -0.07 48.66 -17.02
C CYS A 4 -1.16 47.62 -16.85
N LEU A 5 -2.41 47.91 -17.23
CA LEU A 5 -3.54 46.96 -17.19
C LEU A 5 -3.33 45.76 -18.12
N ALA A 6 -2.78 45.99 -19.33
CA ALA A 6 -2.51 44.87 -20.25
C ALA A 6 -1.44 43.90 -19.72
N ARG A 7 -0.38 44.41 -19.07
CA ARG A 7 0.65 43.58 -18.44
C ARG A 7 0.11 42.77 -17.27
N THR A 8 -0.76 43.36 -16.44
CA THR A 8 -1.38 42.67 -15.31
C THR A 8 -2.34 41.56 -15.77
N ALA A 9 -3.13 41.80 -16.82
CA ALA A 9 -4.02 40.81 -17.42
C ALA A 9 -3.24 39.62 -18.02
N LEU A 10 -2.10 39.88 -18.66
CA LEU A 10 -1.26 38.83 -19.22
C LEU A 10 -0.63 37.93 -18.16
N VAL A 11 -0.16 38.50 -17.04
CA VAL A 11 0.40 37.78 -15.91
C VAL A 11 -0.67 36.91 -15.23
N LEU A 12 -1.88 37.44 -14.99
CA LEU A 12 -3.00 36.69 -14.43
C LEU A 12 -3.42 35.51 -15.34
N ALA A 13 -3.48 35.71 -16.65
CA ALA A 13 -3.80 34.65 -17.61
C ALA A 13 -2.73 33.55 -17.61
N ALA A 14 -1.46 33.91 -17.55
CA ALA A 14 -0.36 32.95 -17.46
C ALA A 14 -0.39 32.13 -16.16
N VAL A 15 -0.68 32.77 -15.02
CA VAL A 15 -0.81 32.09 -13.71
C VAL A 15 -2.01 31.13 -13.70
N MET A 16 -3.16 31.53 -14.26
CA MET A 16 -4.33 30.64 -14.37
C MET A 16 -4.05 29.46 -15.30
N MET A 17 -3.36 29.65 -16.41
CA MET A 17 -3.01 28.60 -17.35
C MET A 17 -2.02 27.58 -16.76
N THR A 18 -1.05 28.03 -15.96
CA THR A 18 -0.12 27.12 -15.24
C THR A 18 -0.83 26.34 -14.15
N ALA A 19 -1.79 26.91 -13.41
CA ALA A 19 -2.57 26.23 -12.41
C ALA A 19 -3.47 25.12 -13.01
N GLN A 20 -4.08 25.38 -14.17
CA GLN A 20 -4.88 24.39 -14.89
C GLN A 20 -4.04 23.22 -15.43
N LEU A 21 -2.85 23.49 -15.95
CA LEU A 21 -1.92 22.46 -16.42
C LEU A 21 -1.42 21.58 -15.26
N ALA A 22 -1.12 22.16 -14.11
CA ALA A 22 -0.71 21.43 -12.92
C ALA A 22 -1.84 20.54 -12.38
N SER A 23 -3.09 21.03 -12.37
CA SER A 23 -4.27 20.27 -11.98
C SER A 23 -4.51 19.07 -12.90
N GLY A 24 -4.48 19.27 -14.20
CA GLY A 24 -4.65 18.21 -15.20
C GLY A 24 -3.57 17.12 -15.10
N ALA A 25 -2.32 17.50 -14.89
CA ALA A 25 -1.22 16.56 -14.69
C ALA A 25 -1.39 15.71 -13.39
N SER A 26 -1.94 16.31 -12.33
CA SER A 26 -2.25 15.60 -11.08
C SER A 26 -3.38 14.58 -11.26
N VAL A 27 -4.46 14.94 -11.96
CA VAL A 27 -5.58 14.05 -12.27
C VAL A 27 -5.11 12.84 -13.08
N LYS A 28 -4.33 13.07 -14.13
CA LYS A 28 -3.78 12.01 -14.97
C LYS A 28 -2.92 11.00 -14.17
N LYS A 29 -2.09 11.47 -13.24
CA LYS A 29 -1.29 10.58 -12.39
C LYS A 29 -2.16 9.72 -11.46
N LYS A 30 -3.27 10.25 -10.97
CA LYS A 30 -4.24 9.47 -10.17
C LYS A 30 -4.91 8.39 -11.00
N GLU A 31 -5.34 8.69 -12.21
CA GLU A 31 -5.93 7.72 -13.14
C GLU A 31 -4.93 6.59 -13.47
N GLU A 32 -3.68 6.93 -13.69
CA GLU A 32 -2.62 5.95 -13.95
C GLU A 32 -2.30 5.08 -12.72
N ALA A 33 -2.34 5.64 -11.52
CA ALA A 33 -2.21 4.88 -10.28
C ALA A 33 -3.37 3.89 -10.11
N LEU A 34 -4.61 4.32 -10.37
CA LEU A 34 -5.78 3.44 -10.37
C LEU A 34 -5.68 2.35 -11.43
N ALA A 35 -5.21 2.66 -12.62
CA ALA A 35 -4.97 1.69 -13.68
C ALA A 35 -3.91 0.64 -13.29
N SER A 36 -2.87 1.04 -12.54
CA SER A 36 -1.89 0.10 -11.97
C SER A 36 -2.53 -0.86 -10.98
N VAL A 37 -3.36 -0.36 -10.06
CA VAL A 37 -4.11 -1.21 -9.12
C VAL A 37 -5.00 -2.21 -9.87
N GLU A 38 -5.74 -1.74 -10.86
CA GLU A 38 -6.65 -2.59 -11.66
C GLU A 38 -5.89 -3.65 -12.46
N LYS A 39 -4.71 -3.34 -12.98
CA LYS A 39 -3.82 -4.27 -13.68
C LYS A 39 -3.40 -5.44 -12.79
N HIS A 40 -3.14 -5.19 -11.51
CA HIS A 40 -2.67 -6.19 -10.54
C HIS A 40 -3.79 -6.79 -9.69
N LYS A 41 -5.05 -6.42 -9.95
CA LYS A 41 -6.21 -6.76 -9.12
C LYS A 41 -6.35 -8.24 -8.80
N ALA A 42 -6.23 -9.11 -9.80
CA ALA A 42 -6.39 -10.56 -9.61
C ALA A 42 -5.33 -11.14 -8.66
N GLU A 43 -4.07 -10.71 -8.82
CA GLU A 43 -2.95 -11.14 -7.98
C GLU A 43 -3.09 -10.62 -6.54
N LEU A 44 -3.54 -9.37 -6.38
CA LEU A 44 -3.77 -8.74 -5.08
C LEU A 44 -4.93 -9.39 -4.33
N ILE A 45 -6.03 -9.72 -5.01
CA ILE A 45 -7.14 -10.47 -4.42
C ILE A 45 -6.65 -11.84 -3.94
N ALA A 46 -5.93 -12.58 -4.80
CA ALA A 46 -5.40 -13.88 -4.44
C ALA A 46 -4.40 -13.81 -3.26
N LEU A 47 -3.60 -12.75 -3.17
CA LEU A 47 -2.70 -12.50 -2.05
C LEU A 47 -3.47 -12.25 -0.75
N SER A 48 -4.51 -11.39 -0.78
CA SER A 48 -5.38 -11.13 0.36
C SER A 48 -6.08 -12.40 0.85
N ASP A 49 -6.61 -13.21 -0.08
CA ASP A 49 -7.28 -14.48 0.23
C ASP A 49 -6.32 -15.49 0.87
N ARG A 50 -5.06 -15.52 0.44
CA ARG A 50 -4.01 -16.34 1.08
C ARG A 50 -3.75 -15.91 2.51
N VAL A 51 -3.56 -14.60 2.76
CA VAL A 51 -3.35 -14.05 4.10
C VAL A 51 -4.57 -14.31 4.98
N TRP A 52 -5.79 -14.12 4.45
CA TRP A 52 -7.03 -14.47 5.13
C TRP A 52 -7.07 -15.96 5.53
N GLY A 53 -6.70 -16.86 4.63
CA GLY A 53 -6.66 -18.30 4.88
C GLY A 53 -5.58 -18.74 5.87
N PHE A 54 -4.51 -17.97 6.04
CA PHE A 54 -3.48 -18.24 7.05
C PHE A 54 -3.96 -17.88 8.46
N ALA A 55 -4.65 -16.76 8.61
CA ALA A 55 -5.20 -16.27 9.88
C ALA A 55 -4.22 -16.39 11.06
N GLU A 56 -2.98 -15.94 10.86
CA GLU A 56 -1.90 -16.08 11.84
C GLU A 56 -1.99 -14.98 12.89
N LEU A 57 -1.80 -15.35 14.15
CA LEU A 57 -1.83 -14.42 15.28
C LEU A 57 -0.56 -13.58 15.34
N ALA A 58 -0.64 -12.51 16.13
CA ALA A 58 0.46 -11.60 16.44
C ALA A 58 1.78 -12.33 16.75
N LEU A 59 2.88 -11.91 16.13
CA LEU A 59 4.23 -12.48 16.19
C LEU A 59 4.37 -13.92 15.63
N GLN A 60 3.32 -14.46 15.04
CA GLN A 60 3.28 -15.78 14.40
C GLN A 60 2.94 -15.70 12.89
N GLU A 61 2.92 -14.50 12.32
CA GLU A 61 2.51 -14.20 10.95
C GLU A 61 3.58 -14.60 9.90
N VAL A 62 4.15 -15.80 10.04
CA VAL A 62 5.30 -16.23 9.23
C VAL A 62 4.92 -16.36 7.75
N ARG A 63 3.80 -17.06 7.46
CA ARG A 63 3.33 -17.27 6.08
C ARG A 63 2.77 -16.00 5.47
N SER A 64 2.11 -15.18 6.28
CA SER A 64 1.53 -13.89 5.86
C SER A 64 2.63 -12.90 5.48
N ALA A 65 3.63 -12.73 6.35
CA ALA A 65 4.80 -11.91 6.10
C ALA A 65 5.58 -12.38 4.86
N GLN A 66 5.81 -13.70 4.76
CA GLN A 66 6.50 -14.27 3.60
C GLN A 66 5.72 -14.02 2.31
N ALA A 67 4.40 -14.25 2.29
CA ALA A 67 3.59 -14.09 1.10
C ALA A 67 3.58 -12.64 0.59
N LEU A 68 3.47 -11.66 1.50
CA LEU A 68 3.51 -10.23 1.16
C LEU A 68 4.91 -9.80 0.70
N ALA A 69 5.96 -10.24 1.41
CA ALA A 69 7.35 -9.94 1.09
C ALA A 69 7.77 -10.52 -0.27
N ASP A 70 7.44 -11.80 -0.54
CA ASP A 70 7.74 -12.47 -1.81
C ASP A 70 6.99 -11.82 -2.98
N PHE A 71 5.74 -11.41 -2.76
CA PHE A 71 5.00 -10.65 -3.77
C PHE A 71 5.69 -9.31 -4.08
N ALA A 72 6.08 -8.55 -3.05
CA ALA A 72 6.80 -7.28 -3.24
C ALA A 72 8.12 -7.48 -4.00
N GLU A 73 8.88 -8.52 -3.66
CA GLU A 73 10.15 -8.87 -4.31
C GLU A 73 9.93 -9.25 -5.79
N ALA A 74 8.92 -10.07 -6.08
CA ALA A 74 8.52 -10.43 -7.45
C ALA A 74 8.08 -9.20 -8.28
N GLN A 75 7.52 -8.20 -7.62
CA GLN A 75 7.18 -6.90 -8.24
C GLN A 75 8.37 -5.94 -8.34
N GLY A 76 9.59 -6.36 -7.97
CA GLY A 76 10.83 -5.61 -8.16
C GLY A 76 11.18 -4.62 -7.03
N PHE A 77 10.59 -4.78 -5.85
CA PHE A 77 11.08 -4.11 -4.65
C PHE A 77 12.33 -4.82 -4.11
N THR A 78 13.22 -4.07 -3.47
CA THR A 78 14.26 -4.64 -2.62
C THR A 78 13.67 -4.88 -1.24
N VAL A 79 13.70 -6.13 -0.77
CA VAL A 79 13.05 -6.53 0.48
C VAL A 79 14.08 -6.88 1.55
N GLU A 80 13.96 -6.24 2.71
CA GLU A 80 14.71 -6.54 3.93
C GLU A 80 13.74 -7.18 4.93
N ARG A 81 14.05 -8.40 5.40
CA ARG A 81 13.22 -9.21 6.30
C ARG A 81 13.80 -9.22 7.72
N GLY A 82 12.95 -9.40 8.74
CA GLY A 82 13.36 -9.48 10.14
C GLY A 82 13.84 -8.15 10.70
N VAL A 83 13.30 -7.04 10.23
CA VAL A 83 13.70 -5.69 10.65
C VAL A 83 13.29 -5.40 12.09
N ALA A 84 14.00 -4.49 12.74
CA ALA A 84 13.76 -4.08 14.13
C ALA A 84 13.71 -5.23 15.15
N GLY A 85 14.35 -6.37 14.85
CA GLY A 85 14.35 -7.55 15.72
C GLY A 85 13.03 -8.34 15.72
N LEU A 86 12.09 -8.01 14.83
CA LEU A 86 10.82 -8.71 14.65
C LEU A 86 10.92 -9.66 13.44
N PRO A 87 10.96 -10.99 13.64
CA PRO A 87 11.18 -11.96 12.57
C PRO A 87 10.18 -11.89 11.43
N THR A 88 8.94 -11.48 11.71
CA THR A 88 7.85 -11.36 10.74
C THR A 88 7.71 -9.95 10.15
N ALA A 89 8.49 -8.95 10.64
CA ALA A 89 8.51 -7.61 10.04
C ALA A 89 9.42 -7.55 8.80
N PHE A 90 9.06 -6.72 7.83
CA PHE A 90 9.90 -6.50 6.65
C PHE A 90 9.71 -5.09 6.07
N VAL A 91 10.69 -4.65 5.28
CA VAL A 91 10.63 -3.40 4.52
C VAL A 91 10.87 -3.70 3.05
N ALA A 92 9.95 -3.31 2.19
CA ALA A 92 10.10 -3.37 0.76
C ALA A 92 10.31 -1.96 0.19
N SER A 93 11.46 -1.71 -0.43
CA SER A 93 11.89 -0.38 -0.91
C SER A 93 12.03 -0.35 -2.42
N TYR A 94 11.63 0.77 -3.05
CA TYR A 94 11.86 1.03 -4.46
C TYR A 94 12.22 2.50 -4.71
N GLY A 95 13.15 2.73 -5.67
CA GLY A 95 13.64 4.05 -6.03
C GLY A 95 14.80 4.52 -5.15
N GLN A 96 15.17 5.78 -5.30
CA GLN A 96 16.28 6.38 -4.55
C GLN A 96 16.06 7.88 -4.34
N GLY A 97 16.69 8.41 -3.31
CA GLY A 97 16.64 9.85 -2.99
C GLY A 97 15.34 10.27 -2.30
N ARG A 98 15.15 11.58 -2.25
CA ARG A 98 13.99 12.21 -1.58
C ARG A 98 12.93 12.66 -2.58
N PRO A 99 11.62 12.75 -2.18
CA PRO A 99 11.11 12.38 -0.83
C PRO A 99 11.17 10.86 -0.58
N ILE A 100 11.16 10.45 0.70
CA ILE A 100 10.98 9.07 1.12
C ILE A 100 9.58 8.97 1.71
N ILE A 101 8.71 8.17 1.09
CA ILE A 101 7.33 7.97 1.52
C ILE A 101 7.17 6.55 2.05
N GLY A 102 6.73 6.43 3.30
CA GLY A 102 6.42 5.16 3.95
C GLY A 102 4.92 4.85 3.88
N ILE A 103 4.59 3.60 3.58
CA ILE A 103 3.23 3.06 3.61
C ILE A 103 3.29 1.83 4.51
N LEU A 104 2.42 1.76 5.52
CA LEU A 104 2.38 0.66 6.49
C LEU A 104 1.25 -0.29 6.15
N GLY A 105 1.48 -1.60 6.35
CA GLY A 105 0.48 -2.63 6.18
C GLY A 105 0.59 -3.70 7.25
N GLU A 106 -0.51 -3.98 7.92
CA GLU A 106 -0.68 -4.98 8.96
C GLU A 106 -1.23 -6.27 8.35
N TYR A 107 -1.02 -7.42 9.01
CA TYR A 107 -1.45 -8.72 8.50
C TYR A 107 -1.68 -9.79 9.57
N ASP A 108 -1.71 -9.42 10.84
CA ASP A 108 -2.07 -10.31 11.94
C ASP A 108 -3.58 -10.50 12.08
N ALA A 109 -3.98 -11.65 12.61
CA ALA A 109 -5.36 -12.04 12.87
C ALA A 109 -5.69 -12.01 14.38
N LEU A 110 -6.97 -12.05 14.68
CA LEU A 110 -7.50 -12.07 16.05
C LEU A 110 -7.86 -13.49 16.49
N PRO A 111 -7.65 -13.83 17.77
CA PRO A 111 -7.99 -15.14 18.29
C PRO A 111 -9.52 -15.36 18.33
N GLY A 112 -9.97 -16.57 18.02
CA GLY A 112 -11.37 -16.97 18.15
C GLY A 112 -12.36 -16.35 17.16
N LEU A 113 -11.87 -15.67 16.12
CA LEU A 113 -12.69 -14.97 15.14
C LEU A 113 -12.74 -15.67 13.77
N SER A 114 -12.52 -17.00 13.75
CA SER A 114 -12.70 -17.77 12.52
C SER A 114 -14.11 -17.59 11.95
N GLN A 115 -14.17 -17.31 10.65
CA GLN A 115 -15.43 -17.00 9.99
C GLN A 115 -15.42 -17.52 8.55
N LYS A 116 -16.52 -18.10 8.08
CA LYS A 116 -16.73 -18.41 6.67
C LYS A 116 -16.91 -17.13 5.85
N ALA A 117 -16.51 -17.16 4.58
CA ALA A 117 -16.67 -16.04 3.65
C ALA A 117 -18.15 -15.85 3.25
N GLN A 118 -18.98 -15.42 4.20
CA GLN A 118 -20.43 -15.23 4.06
C GLN A 118 -20.93 -14.17 5.04
N SER A 119 -22.12 -13.65 4.83
CA SER A 119 -22.73 -12.61 5.69
C SER A 119 -23.30 -13.15 7.02
N ALA A 120 -23.60 -14.45 7.10
CA ALA A 120 -24.06 -15.07 8.34
C ALA A 120 -22.87 -15.40 9.25
N LYS A 121 -23.05 -15.24 10.58
CA LYS A 121 -22.03 -15.60 11.57
C LYS A 121 -21.92 -17.13 11.65
N GLU A 122 -20.85 -17.66 11.10
CA GLU A 122 -20.54 -19.09 11.14
C GLU A 122 -19.02 -19.29 11.07
N ALA A 123 -18.44 -19.91 12.08
CA ALA A 123 -17.01 -20.19 12.10
C ALA A 123 -16.64 -21.20 10.99
N LEU A 124 -15.52 -20.95 10.30
CA LEU A 124 -14.91 -21.97 9.44
C LEU A 124 -14.36 -23.11 10.28
N GLU A 125 -13.69 -22.77 11.38
CA GLU A 125 -13.18 -23.69 12.39
C GLU A 125 -13.44 -23.09 13.78
N PRO A 126 -14.30 -23.72 14.63
CA PRO A 126 -14.65 -23.17 15.92
C PRO A 126 -13.43 -22.92 16.82
N GLY A 127 -13.31 -21.72 17.37
CA GLY A 127 -12.21 -21.31 18.24
C GLY A 127 -10.91 -20.93 17.54
N ALA A 128 -10.80 -21.15 16.22
CA ALA A 128 -9.62 -20.75 15.45
C ALA A 128 -9.56 -19.21 15.24
N PRO A 129 -8.37 -18.65 14.93
CA PRO A 129 -8.23 -17.23 14.64
C PRO A 129 -8.88 -16.85 13.30
N GLY A 130 -9.11 -15.54 13.11
CA GLY A 130 -9.65 -14.98 11.87
C GLY A 130 -9.42 -13.48 11.76
N HIS A 131 -9.53 -12.96 10.55
CA HIS A 131 -9.31 -11.55 10.24
C HIS A 131 -10.54 -10.68 10.55
N GLY A 132 -10.84 -10.52 11.85
CA GLY A 132 -11.99 -9.69 12.28
C GLY A 132 -11.76 -8.19 12.07
N CYS A 133 -10.52 -7.71 12.11
CA CYS A 133 -10.15 -6.34 11.81
C CYS A 133 -9.93 -6.10 10.30
N GLY A 134 -9.68 -7.16 9.52
CA GLY A 134 -9.48 -7.08 8.07
C GLY A 134 -8.04 -6.77 7.66
N HIS A 135 -7.04 -7.10 8.47
CA HIS A 135 -5.63 -6.87 8.16
C HIS A 135 -5.17 -7.59 6.88
N ASN A 136 -5.78 -8.71 6.49
CA ASN A 136 -5.56 -9.33 5.18
C ASN A 136 -5.85 -8.37 4.01
N LEU A 137 -6.88 -7.54 4.14
CA LEU A 137 -7.23 -6.51 3.15
C LEU A 137 -6.34 -5.27 3.31
N LEU A 138 -6.15 -4.78 4.54
CA LEU A 138 -5.37 -3.57 4.83
C LEU A 138 -3.91 -3.71 4.40
N GLY A 139 -3.25 -4.83 4.76
CA GLY A 139 -1.88 -5.11 4.37
C GLY A 139 -1.71 -5.19 2.85
N THR A 140 -2.60 -5.92 2.18
CA THR A 140 -2.57 -6.07 0.72
C THR A 140 -2.91 -4.76 0.00
N ALA A 141 -3.88 -3.98 0.48
CA ALA A 141 -4.24 -2.68 -0.10
C ALA A 141 -3.10 -1.65 0.05
N ALA A 142 -2.44 -1.62 1.22
CA ALA A 142 -1.28 -0.78 1.45
C ALA A 142 -0.11 -1.15 0.52
N LEU A 143 0.16 -2.45 0.32
CA LEU A 143 1.17 -2.92 -0.63
C LEU A 143 0.80 -2.58 -2.08
N SER A 144 -0.48 -2.67 -2.43
CA SER A 144 -1.02 -2.25 -3.74
C SER A 144 -0.76 -0.76 -4.00
N ALA A 145 -0.95 0.09 -2.99
CA ALA A 145 -0.65 1.53 -3.10
C ALA A 145 0.84 1.78 -3.34
N ALA A 146 1.73 1.06 -2.62
CA ALA A 146 3.17 1.13 -2.86
C ALA A 146 3.55 0.69 -4.27
N LEU A 147 2.92 -0.38 -4.78
CA LEU A 147 3.10 -0.87 -6.15
C LEU A 147 2.66 0.14 -7.21
N ALA A 148 1.51 0.79 -7.02
CA ALA A 148 1.04 1.83 -7.92
C ALA A 148 2.02 3.03 -7.98
N VAL A 149 2.57 3.45 -6.83
CA VAL A 149 3.61 4.48 -6.78
C VAL A 149 4.87 4.01 -7.52
N LYS A 150 5.32 2.79 -7.29
CA LYS A 150 6.46 2.18 -7.98
C LYS A 150 6.27 2.17 -9.50
N ASP A 151 5.09 1.79 -10.00
CA ASP A 151 4.80 1.76 -11.44
C ASP A 151 4.88 3.16 -12.06
N LEU A 152 4.39 4.19 -11.38
CA LEU A 152 4.56 5.58 -11.80
C LEU A 152 6.04 6.04 -11.77
N MET A 153 6.82 5.56 -10.81
CA MET A 153 8.26 5.83 -10.75
C MET A 153 9.00 5.15 -11.89
N THR A 154 8.67 3.89 -12.19
CA THR A 154 9.23 3.13 -13.33
C THR A 154 8.92 3.82 -14.67
N ALA A 155 7.74 4.43 -14.79
CA ALA A 155 7.35 5.23 -15.95
C ALA A 155 7.98 6.64 -15.98
N GLY A 156 8.86 6.98 -15.03
CA GLY A 156 9.53 8.28 -14.94
C GLY A 156 8.64 9.45 -14.51
N LYS A 157 7.43 9.18 -14.02
CA LYS A 157 6.42 10.19 -13.64
C LYS A 157 6.54 10.67 -12.21
N LEU A 158 7.19 9.88 -11.35
CA LEU A 158 7.52 10.20 -9.97
C LEU A 158 9.00 9.95 -9.72
N LYS A 159 9.55 10.65 -8.71
CA LYS A 159 10.94 10.50 -8.24
C LYS A 159 10.92 10.39 -6.71
N GLY A 160 11.99 9.83 -6.14
CA GLY A 160 12.14 9.65 -4.71
C GLY A 160 12.23 8.18 -4.33
N THR A 161 11.80 7.83 -3.14
CA THR A 161 11.79 6.46 -2.62
C THR A 161 10.41 6.15 -2.05
N VAL A 162 9.83 5.02 -2.40
CA VAL A 162 8.66 4.45 -1.73
C VAL A 162 9.11 3.25 -0.90
N ARG A 163 8.60 3.16 0.34
CA ARG A 163 8.82 2.03 1.24
C ARG A 163 7.48 1.50 1.72
N PHE A 164 7.27 0.21 1.55
CA PHE A 164 6.22 -0.51 2.25
C PHE A 164 6.82 -1.15 3.51
N TYR A 165 6.21 -0.89 4.64
CA TYR A 165 6.56 -1.48 5.93
C TYR A 165 5.53 -2.54 6.26
N GLY A 166 5.92 -3.81 6.20
CA GLY A 166 5.14 -4.93 6.72
C GLY A 166 5.26 -4.95 8.24
N THR A 167 4.17 -4.58 8.91
CA THR A 167 4.13 -4.35 10.36
C THR A 167 3.30 -5.43 11.05
N PRO A 168 3.95 -6.40 11.72
CA PRO A 168 3.25 -7.48 12.42
C PRO A 168 2.68 -7.05 13.77
N ALA A 169 1.84 -7.89 14.36
CA ALA A 169 1.43 -7.84 15.76
C ALA A 169 0.73 -6.55 16.20
N GLU A 170 -0.09 -5.98 15.32
CA GLU A 170 -0.86 -4.76 15.63
C GLU A 170 -1.84 -5.03 16.79
N GLU A 171 -2.53 -6.16 16.76
CA GLU A 171 -3.58 -6.55 17.71
C GLU A 171 -3.05 -6.90 19.13
N ALA A 172 -1.74 -6.99 19.31
CA ALA A 172 -1.17 -7.38 20.60
C ALA A 172 -0.19 -6.34 21.15
N VAL A 173 0.82 -5.94 20.35
CA VAL A 173 1.95 -5.14 20.86
C VAL A 173 2.24 -3.89 20.02
N GLY A 174 1.49 -3.66 18.95
CA GLY A 174 1.70 -2.53 18.07
C GLY A 174 3.06 -2.56 17.38
N GLY A 175 3.40 -3.65 16.69
CA GLY A 175 4.71 -3.87 16.07
C GLY A 175 5.16 -2.84 15.04
N LYS A 176 4.35 -1.82 14.78
CA LYS A 176 4.67 -0.66 13.94
C LYS A 176 5.33 0.50 14.71
N ILE A 177 5.47 0.44 16.03
CA ILE A 177 5.98 1.52 16.89
C ILE A 177 7.48 1.39 17.15
#